data_84e1b2f53ab86595b0c6b21f9677f693
#
_entry.id   84e1b2f53ab86595b0c6b21f9677f693
#
_cell.length_a   1.000
_cell.length_b   1.000
_cell.length_c   1.000
_cell.angle_alpha   90.00
_cell.angle_beta   90.00
_cell.angle_gamma   90.00
#
_symmetry.space_group_name_H-M   'P 1'
#
loop_
_entity.id
_entity.type
_entity.pdbx_description
1 polymer ?
#
loop_
_entity_poly.entity_id
_entity_poly.type
_entity_poly.pdbx_seq_one_letter_code
_entity_poly.pdbx_strand_id
1 'polypeptide(L)'
;MKEKCNLFFETLGTKLKIGIITKLKEESLNVNELSRQLRQERSKVSHALKSLLECGFIKVKKNGRERVYSLNTDTIIPILSLVEKHVEKYCKVCKKKVR
;
A
#
# COMPACT_ATOMS: atom_id res chain seq x y z
N MET A 1 15.26 -4.44 -16.58
CA MET A 1 14.80 -4.78 -15.23
C MET A 1 14.27 -6.21 -15.22
N LYS A 2 14.53 -6.94 -14.16
CA LYS A 2 14.15 -8.35 -14.08
C LYS A 2 12.66 -8.51 -13.79
N GLU A 3 12.12 -9.69 -14.13
CA GLU A 3 10.70 -9.99 -13.88
C GLU A 3 10.25 -9.72 -12.45
N LYS A 4 11.07 -10.06 -11.47
CA LYS A 4 10.75 -9.83 -10.05
C LYS A 4 10.49 -8.36 -9.77
N CYS A 5 11.25 -7.48 -10.40
CA CYS A 5 11.07 -6.05 -10.26
C CYS A 5 9.78 -5.59 -10.92
N ASN A 6 9.45 -6.19 -12.06
CA ASN A 6 8.20 -5.88 -12.75
C ASN A 6 6.99 -6.21 -11.87
N LEU A 7 7.01 -7.37 -11.23
CA LEU A 7 5.94 -7.77 -10.31
C LEU A 7 5.80 -6.80 -9.15
N PHE A 8 6.94 -6.35 -8.62
CA PHE A 8 6.94 -5.36 -7.54
C PHE A 8 6.15 -4.11 -7.96
N PHE A 9 6.47 -3.55 -9.11
CA PHE A 9 5.82 -2.33 -9.56
C PHE A 9 4.37 -2.55 -9.96
N GLU A 10 4.06 -3.67 -10.59
CA GLU A 10 2.69 -4.02 -10.94
C GLU A 10 1.83 -4.15 -9.69
N THR A 11 2.35 -4.84 -8.67
CA THR A 11 1.60 -5.03 -7.42
C THR A 11 1.32 -3.70 -6.74
N LEU A 12 2.30 -2.81 -6.74
CA LEU A 12 2.17 -1.50 -6.11
C LEU A 12 1.31 -0.54 -6.93
N GLY A 13 1.24 -0.75 -8.22
CA GLY A 13 0.71 0.22 -9.17
C GLY A 13 -0.80 0.35 -9.29
N THR A 14 -1.58 -0.04 -8.29
CA THR A 14 -3.02 0.17 -8.33
C THR A 14 -3.44 1.20 -7.30
N LYS A 15 -4.48 1.95 -7.64
CA LYS A 15 -5.00 2.99 -6.77
C LYS A 15 -5.42 2.45 -5.40
N LEU A 16 -6.08 1.29 -5.39
CA LEU A 16 -6.52 0.66 -4.15
C LEU A 16 -5.34 0.27 -3.26
N LYS A 17 -4.32 -0.37 -3.84
CA LYS A 17 -3.15 -0.80 -3.07
C LYS A 17 -2.36 0.37 -2.52
N ILE A 18 -2.19 1.42 -3.30
CA ILE A 18 -1.55 2.65 -2.82
C ILE A 18 -2.37 3.26 -1.69
N GLY A 19 -3.70 3.24 -1.82
CA GLY A 19 -4.59 3.72 -0.78
C GLY A 19 -4.43 2.96 0.53
N ILE A 20 -4.34 1.64 0.44
CA ILE A 20 -4.12 0.79 1.62
C ILE A 20 -2.79 1.14 2.29
N ILE A 21 -1.74 1.24 1.50
CA ILE A 21 -0.39 1.57 2.02
C ILE A 21 -0.41 2.93 2.69
N THR A 22 -1.06 3.91 2.08
CA THR A 22 -1.15 5.25 2.65
C THR A 22 -1.84 5.23 4.01
N LYS A 23 -2.93 4.48 4.15
CA LYS A 23 -3.62 4.36 5.43
C LYS A 23 -2.78 3.64 6.46
N LEU A 24 -2.12 2.56 6.07
CA LEU A 24 -1.27 1.80 6.97
C LEU A 24 0.00 2.53 7.37
N LYS A 25 0.37 3.55 6.62
CA LYS A 25 1.48 4.42 6.98
C LYS A 25 1.15 5.20 8.26
N GLU A 26 -0.12 5.49 8.47
CA GLU A 26 -0.56 6.25 9.63
C GLU A 26 -0.83 5.36 10.85
N GLU A 27 -1.44 4.19 10.64
CA GLU A 27 -1.77 3.28 11.74
C GLU A 27 -2.07 1.89 11.21
N SER A 28 -1.95 0.90 12.09
CA SER A 28 -2.32 -0.48 11.77
C SER A 28 -3.83 -0.60 11.76
N LEU A 29 -4.36 -1.31 10.78
CA LEU A 29 -5.80 -1.41 10.57
C LEU A 29 -6.20 -2.83 10.17
N ASN A 30 -7.45 -3.20 10.45
CA ASN A 30 -8.03 -4.45 9.99
C ASN A 30 -8.80 -4.23 8.67
N VAL A 31 -9.32 -5.31 8.09
CA VAL A 31 -10.04 -5.24 6.81
C VAL A 31 -11.25 -4.33 6.88
N ASN A 32 -12.03 -4.44 7.97
CA ASN A 32 -13.24 -3.65 8.11
C ASN A 32 -12.94 -2.16 8.16
N GLU A 33 -11.91 -1.80 8.91
CA GLU A 33 -11.49 -0.41 9.02
C GLU A 33 -10.99 0.14 7.69
N LEU A 34 -10.17 -0.65 6.98
CA LEU A 34 -9.66 -0.25 5.66
C LEU A 34 -10.80 -0.11 4.66
N SER A 35 -11.71 -1.08 4.64
CA SER A 35 -12.85 -1.07 3.75
C SER A 35 -13.70 0.19 3.94
N ARG A 36 -13.98 0.51 5.19
CA ARG A 36 -14.78 1.69 5.53
C ARG A 36 -14.07 2.98 5.14
N GLN A 37 -12.80 3.10 5.50
CA GLN A 37 -12.05 4.33 5.24
C GLN A 37 -11.80 4.57 3.75
N LEU A 38 -11.59 3.49 3.00
CA LEU A 38 -11.33 3.59 1.56
C LEU A 38 -12.60 3.52 0.72
N ARG A 39 -13.75 3.25 1.36
CA ARG A 39 -15.05 3.11 0.69
C ARG A 39 -15.00 2.06 -0.40
N GLN A 40 -14.45 0.90 -0.06
CA GLN A 40 -14.32 -0.24 -0.97
C GLN A 40 -14.92 -1.48 -0.34
N GLU A 41 -15.34 -2.41 -1.18
CA GLU A 41 -15.89 -3.67 -0.72
C GLU A 41 -14.82 -4.47 0.04
N ARG A 42 -15.24 -5.17 1.09
CA ARG A 42 -14.34 -5.99 1.90
C ARG A 42 -13.59 -7.02 1.07
N SER A 43 -14.28 -7.65 0.11
CA SER A 43 -13.65 -8.66 -0.74
C SER A 43 -12.52 -8.08 -1.57
N LYS A 44 -12.70 -6.88 -2.10
CA LYS A 44 -11.65 -6.20 -2.87
C LYS A 44 -10.46 -5.85 -1.99
N VAL A 45 -10.74 -5.34 -0.79
CA VAL A 45 -9.67 -4.98 0.16
C VAL A 45 -8.91 -6.23 0.60
N SER A 46 -9.63 -7.31 0.93
CA SER A 46 -9.00 -8.58 1.32
C SER A 46 -8.09 -9.11 0.22
N HIS A 47 -8.55 -9.05 -1.02
CA HIS A 47 -7.78 -9.52 -2.16
C HIS A 47 -6.50 -8.70 -2.35
N ALA A 48 -6.63 -7.39 -2.25
CA ALA A 48 -5.49 -6.47 -2.35
C ALA A 48 -4.50 -6.71 -1.22
N LEU A 49 -4.98 -6.92 0.00
CA LEU A 49 -4.13 -7.21 1.15
C LEU A 49 -3.34 -8.50 0.96
N LYS A 50 -3.99 -9.54 0.41
CA LYS A 50 -3.30 -10.79 0.12
C LYS A 50 -2.13 -10.56 -0.84
N SER A 51 -2.38 -9.82 -1.89
CA SER A 51 -1.36 -9.48 -2.88
C SER A 51 -0.19 -8.70 -2.25
N LEU A 52 -0.51 -7.73 -1.42
CA LEU A 52 0.51 -6.93 -0.73
C LEU A 52 1.33 -7.77 0.26
N LEU A 53 0.67 -8.70 0.96
CA LEU A 53 1.37 -9.62 1.86
C LEU A 53 2.35 -10.51 1.09
N GLU A 54 1.92 -11.06 -0.03
CA GLU A 54 2.75 -11.95 -0.84
C GLU A 54 4.00 -11.27 -1.36
N CYS A 55 3.91 -9.98 -1.64
CA CYS A 55 5.05 -9.21 -2.11
C CYS A 55 5.86 -8.56 -0.98
N GLY A 56 5.46 -8.76 0.25
CA GLY A 56 6.23 -8.27 1.39
C GLY A 56 6.07 -6.81 1.70
N PHE A 57 5.05 -6.14 1.14
CA PHE A 57 4.80 -4.73 1.43
C PHE A 57 4.21 -4.51 2.82
N ILE A 58 3.47 -5.48 3.30
CA ILE A 58 2.76 -5.37 4.57
C ILE A 58 2.96 -6.65 5.38
N LYS A 59 2.63 -6.55 6.66
CA LYS A 59 2.65 -7.66 7.60
C LYS A 59 1.27 -7.82 8.18
N VAL A 60 0.97 -9.00 8.70
CA VAL A 60 -0.29 -9.25 9.40
C VAL A 60 0.00 -9.83 10.76
N LYS A 61 -0.72 -9.37 11.76
CA LYS A 61 -0.64 -9.91 13.11
C LYS A 61 -2.02 -10.32 13.55
N LYS A 62 -2.13 -11.55 14.04
CA LYS A 62 -3.41 -12.05 14.52
C LYS A 62 -3.60 -11.63 15.97
N ASN A 63 -4.74 -11.02 16.24
CA ASN A 63 -5.10 -10.55 17.57
C ASN A 63 -6.49 -11.11 17.91
N GLY A 64 -6.50 -12.31 18.52
CA GLY A 64 -7.73 -13.05 18.70
C GLY A 64 -8.26 -13.51 17.35
N ARG A 65 -9.49 -13.16 17.01
CA ARG A 65 -10.10 -13.48 15.71
C ARG A 65 -9.80 -12.42 14.65
N GLU A 66 -9.20 -11.34 15.07
CA GLU A 66 -8.94 -10.20 14.22
C GLU A 66 -7.55 -10.28 13.62
N ARG A 67 -7.44 -9.88 12.36
CA ARG A 67 -6.15 -9.74 11.67
C ARG A 67 -5.87 -8.27 11.49
N VAL A 68 -4.77 -7.82 12.07
CA VAL A 68 -4.35 -6.42 11.99
C VAL A 68 -3.17 -6.31 11.05
N TYR A 69 -3.28 -5.43 10.08
CA TYR A 69 -2.26 -5.23 9.04
C TYR A 69 -1.43 -4.00 9.34
N SER A 70 -0.15 -4.08 9.01
CA SER A 70 0.78 -2.96 9.20
C SER A 70 1.80 -2.96 8.08
N LEU A 71 2.46 -1.82 7.86
CA LEU A 71 3.48 -1.72 6.82
C LEU A 71 4.75 -2.44 7.24
N ASN A 72 5.44 -2.98 6.23
CA ASN A 72 6.81 -3.43 6.36
C ASN A 72 7.68 -2.18 6.25
N THR A 73 8.07 -1.62 7.37
CA THR A 73 8.74 -0.32 7.40
C THR A 73 10.20 -0.35 6.94
N ASP A 74 10.80 -1.54 6.86
CA ASP A 74 12.22 -1.66 6.49
C ASP A 74 12.53 -1.06 5.13
N THR A 75 11.68 -1.35 4.15
CA THR A 75 11.94 -0.92 2.78
C THR A 75 10.85 -0.01 2.22
N ILE A 76 9.61 -0.23 2.59
CA ILE A 76 8.50 0.51 1.98
C ILE A 76 8.52 1.99 2.36
N ILE A 77 8.79 2.31 3.60
CA ILE A 77 8.85 3.72 4.01
C ILE A 77 9.95 4.47 3.26
N PRO A 78 11.20 3.96 3.19
CA PRO A 78 12.23 4.64 2.40
C PRO A 78 11.88 4.77 0.92
N ILE A 79 11.29 3.74 0.32
CA ILE A 79 10.89 3.77 -1.09
C ILE A 79 9.86 4.85 -1.33
N LEU A 80 8.81 4.91 -0.50
CA LEU A 80 7.76 5.92 -0.64
C LEU A 80 8.31 7.33 -0.47
N SER A 81 9.22 7.50 0.47
CA SER A 81 9.87 8.79 0.70
C SER A 81 10.63 9.26 -0.54
N LEU A 82 11.35 8.34 -1.18
CA LEU A 82 12.10 8.66 -2.40
C LEU A 82 11.15 8.97 -3.57
N VAL A 83 10.06 8.22 -3.68
CA VAL A 83 9.06 8.48 -4.72
C VAL A 83 8.46 9.87 -4.55
N GLU A 84 8.12 10.24 -3.34
CA GLU A 84 7.56 11.57 -3.05
C GLU A 84 8.53 12.68 -3.43
N LYS A 85 9.81 12.50 -3.09
CA LYS A 85 10.85 13.47 -3.47
C LYS A 85 10.99 13.59 -4.97
N HIS A 86 10.98 12.46 -5.66
CA HIS A 86 11.09 12.44 -7.12
C HIS A 86 9.92 13.16 -7.77
N VAL A 87 8.71 12.84 -7.33
CA VAL A 87 7.49 13.44 -7.87
C VAL A 87 7.53 14.95 -7.69
N GLU A 88 7.91 15.41 -6.51
CA GLU A 88 7.94 16.83 -6.21
C GLU A 88 8.97 17.58 -7.07
N LYS A 89 10.14 16.98 -7.27
CA LYS A 89 11.22 17.65 -8.01
C LYS A 89 11.10 17.55 -9.52
N TYR A 90 10.69 16.38 -10.02
CA TYR A 90 10.85 16.09 -11.44
C TYR A 90 9.57 15.74 -12.20
N CYS A 91 8.55 15.24 -11.54
CA CYS A 91 7.36 14.77 -12.24
C CYS A 91 6.31 15.88 -12.40
N LYS A 92 6.33 16.53 -13.52
CA LYS A 92 5.39 17.61 -13.82
C LYS A 92 3.94 17.12 -13.89
N VAL A 93 3.74 15.92 -14.44
CA VAL A 93 2.40 15.34 -14.57
C VAL A 93 1.80 15.06 -13.21
N CYS A 94 2.58 14.47 -12.32
CA CYS A 94 2.11 14.14 -10.97
C CYS A 94 1.77 15.38 -10.16
N LYS A 95 2.58 16.44 -10.32
CA LYS A 95 2.33 17.71 -9.63
C LYS A 95 0.99 18.32 -10.04
N LYS A 96 0.64 18.22 -11.31
CA LYS A 96 -0.61 18.79 -11.82
C LYS A 96 -1.83 18.00 -11.34
N LYS A 97 -1.69 16.71 -11.12
CA LYS A 97 -2.81 15.85 -10.73
C LYS A 97 -3.03 15.76 -9.23
N VAL A 98 -2.00 16.06 -8.45
CA VAL A 98 -2.08 16.00 -6.99
C VAL A 98 -2.80 17.22 -6.46
N ARG A 99 -3.80 16.99 -5.62
CA ARG A 99 -4.56 18.04 -4.95
C ARG A 99 -4.43 17.84 -3.45
#